data_9f7d84ca8ad68aa568f5c6d5f0a69054
#
_entry.id   9f7d84ca8ad68aa568f5c6d5f0a69054
#
_cell.length_a   1.000
_cell.length_b   1.000
_cell.length_c   1.000
_cell.angle_alpha   90.00
_cell.angle_beta   90.00
_cell.angle_gamma   90.00
#
_symmetry.space_group_name_H-M   'P 1'
#
loop_
_entity.id
_entity.type
_entity.pdbx_description
1 polymer ?
#
loop_
_entity_poly.entity_id
_entity_poly.type
_entity_poly.pdbx_seq_one_letter_code
_entity_poly.pdbx_strand_id
1 'polypeptide(L)'
;MHLQIAFYPWQKPFAVEGDGGKPSWAAFHKYLGVDSATCYNWEPLVVDIFNTYTSKDNIEYEKYGACALSKFDETAAKLGVPLLANISIGWDNNARYPLSKTTKTTVGKSPELYGKFLRQALQWTDKHNPDLPRFVLINAWNEWTEGGYLMPDKKFGYGYLNETAKVLSTFPARSDNPATSSRPAQQKPQNKIKKHLAK
;
A
#
# COMPACT_ATOMS: atom_id res chain seq x y z
N MET A 1 -13.13 6.17 -15.67
CA MET A 1 -12.56 6.70 -14.42
C MET A 1 -12.17 5.49 -13.57
N HIS A 2 -10.94 5.43 -13.06
CA HIS A 2 -10.45 4.38 -12.18
C HIS A 2 -10.51 4.87 -10.72
N LEU A 3 -11.23 4.15 -9.85
CA LEU A 3 -11.37 4.48 -8.44
C LEU A 3 -10.48 3.56 -7.61
N GLN A 4 -9.50 4.14 -6.95
CA GLN A 4 -8.59 3.43 -6.05
C GLN A 4 -8.89 3.81 -4.61
N ILE A 5 -8.81 2.84 -3.71
CA ILE A 5 -8.88 3.07 -2.26
C ILE A 5 -7.57 2.66 -1.57
N ALA A 6 -7.10 3.50 -0.65
CA ALA A 6 -6.08 3.10 0.32
C ALA A 6 -6.78 2.62 1.59
N PHE A 7 -6.39 1.46 2.09
CA PHE A 7 -7.01 0.87 3.27
C PHE A 7 -5.99 0.56 4.36
N TYR A 8 -6.49 0.50 5.59
CA TYR A 8 -5.76 0.00 6.74
C TYR A 8 -6.36 -1.33 7.16
N PRO A 9 -5.63 -2.43 7.21
CA PRO A 9 -6.14 -3.76 7.57
C PRO A 9 -6.74 -3.89 8.97
N TRP A 10 -6.43 -3.00 9.90
CA TRP A 10 -7.14 -2.96 11.20
C TRP A 10 -8.54 -2.33 11.11
N GLN A 11 -8.83 -1.61 10.05
CA GLN A 11 -10.19 -1.20 9.74
C GLN A 11 -10.94 -2.44 9.25
N LYS A 12 -11.99 -2.80 9.96
CA LYS A 12 -12.85 -3.90 9.51
C LYS A 12 -13.81 -3.35 8.45
N PRO A 13 -13.99 -4.05 7.32
CA PRO A 13 -15.08 -3.71 6.42
C PRO A 13 -16.40 -3.88 7.16
N PHE A 14 -17.39 -3.03 6.90
CA PHE A 14 -18.72 -3.28 7.42
C PHE A 14 -19.44 -4.34 6.56
N ALA A 15 -20.41 -5.02 7.16
CA ALA A 15 -21.24 -5.97 6.44
C ALA A 15 -22.07 -5.23 5.38
N VAL A 16 -22.06 -5.76 4.17
CA VAL A 16 -22.88 -5.24 3.07
C VAL A 16 -24.18 -6.05 3.02
N GLU A 17 -25.30 -5.36 2.87
CA GLU A 17 -26.61 -6.02 2.72
C GLU A 17 -26.62 -6.93 1.50
N GLY A 18 -27.00 -8.18 1.68
CA GLY A 18 -27.04 -9.19 0.60
C GLY A 18 -25.84 -10.12 0.52
N ASP A 19 -24.80 -9.95 1.38
CA ASP A 19 -23.59 -10.78 1.41
C ASP A 19 -23.56 -11.74 2.62
N GLY A 20 -24.71 -12.24 3.03
CA GLY A 20 -24.82 -13.17 4.16
C GLY A 20 -24.43 -12.58 5.54
N GLY A 21 -24.33 -11.26 5.65
CA GLY A 21 -24.11 -10.54 6.90
C GLY A 21 -22.67 -10.64 7.46
N LYS A 22 -21.72 -11.23 6.72
CA LYS A 22 -20.32 -11.30 7.16
C LYS A 22 -19.50 -10.19 6.51
N PRO A 23 -18.79 -9.36 7.31
CA PRO A 23 -17.90 -8.34 6.78
C PRO A 23 -16.79 -8.95 5.92
N SER A 24 -16.65 -8.52 4.66
CA SER A 24 -15.53 -8.90 3.81
C SER A 24 -15.04 -7.71 2.98
N TRP A 25 -13.73 -7.64 2.75
CA TRP A 25 -13.15 -6.59 1.90
C TRP A 25 -13.66 -6.68 0.47
N ALA A 26 -13.80 -7.90 -0.06
CA ALA A 26 -14.29 -8.11 -1.43
C ALA A 26 -15.72 -7.58 -1.62
N ALA A 27 -16.64 -7.88 -0.69
CA ALA A 27 -18.00 -7.36 -0.72
C ALA A 27 -18.03 -5.84 -0.58
N PHE A 28 -17.22 -5.29 0.33
CA PHE A 28 -17.10 -3.85 0.57
C PHE A 28 -16.59 -3.10 -0.66
N HIS A 29 -15.51 -3.58 -1.28
CA HIS A 29 -14.96 -2.96 -2.50
C HIS A 29 -15.95 -3.05 -3.68
N LYS A 30 -16.63 -4.18 -3.82
CA LYS A 30 -17.70 -4.35 -4.83
C LYS A 30 -18.84 -3.36 -4.60
N TYR A 31 -19.29 -3.21 -3.35
CA TYR A 31 -20.35 -2.26 -2.98
C TYR A 31 -19.97 -0.81 -3.30
N LEU A 32 -18.72 -0.42 -3.05
CA LEU A 32 -18.24 0.92 -3.36
C LEU A 32 -17.94 1.14 -4.84
N GLY A 33 -17.87 0.08 -5.66
CA GLY A 33 -17.47 0.17 -7.05
C GLY A 33 -16.00 0.55 -7.24
N VAL A 34 -15.13 0.07 -6.34
CA VAL A 34 -13.69 0.32 -6.36
C VAL A 34 -13.02 -0.56 -7.41
N ASP A 35 -12.12 0.01 -8.19
CA ASP A 35 -11.38 -0.70 -9.25
C ASP A 35 -10.06 -1.31 -8.77
N SER A 36 -9.47 -0.77 -7.73
CA SER A 36 -8.24 -1.30 -7.10
C SER A 36 -8.08 -0.83 -5.67
N ALA A 37 -7.24 -1.51 -4.90
CA ALA A 37 -6.91 -1.13 -3.54
C ALA A 37 -5.40 -1.14 -3.30
N THR A 38 -4.95 -0.41 -2.30
CA THR A 38 -3.55 -0.39 -1.83
C THR A 38 -3.49 -0.24 -0.32
N CYS A 39 -2.39 -0.63 0.31
CA CYS A 39 -2.12 -0.23 1.69
C CYS A 39 -1.55 1.19 1.74
N TYR A 40 -1.84 1.94 2.80
CA TYR A 40 -1.26 3.27 2.98
C TYR A 40 0.27 3.20 3.15
N ASN A 41 0.73 2.33 4.04
CA ASN A 41 2.14 2.02 4.26
C ASN A 41 2.29 0.51 4.56
N TRP A 42 3.45 0.06 5.04
CA TRP A 42 3.66 -1.35 5.37
C TRP A 42 3.17 -1.78 6.75
N GLU A 43 2.95 -0.85 7.68
CA GLU A 43 2.50 -1.18 9.04
C GLU A 43 1.30 -2.14 9.05
N PRO A 44 0.26 -1.91 8.23
CA PRO A 44 -0.87 -2.81 8.15
C PRO A 44 -0.55 -4.24 7.73
N LEU A 45 0.44 -4.42 6.88
CA LEU A 45 0.85 -5.73 6.37
C LEU A 45 1.65 -6.53 7.40
N VAL A 46 2.30 -5.83 8.32
CA VAL A 46 3.21 -6.42 9.31
C VAL A 46 2.70 -6.30 10.75
N VAL A 47 1.39 -6.10 10.92
CA VAL A 47 0.78 -5.86 12.24
C VAL A 47 1.15 -6.94 13.25
N ASP A 48 1.24 -8.19 12.82
CA ASP A 48 1.59 -9.32 13.69
C ASP A 48 3.02 -9.18 14.22
N ILE A 49 3.98 -8.82 13.34
CA ILE A 49 5.36 -8.53 13.75
C ILE A 49 5.43 -7.22 14.52
N PHE A 50 4.75 -6.19 14.05
CA PHE A 50 4.79 -4.87 14.67
C PHE A 50 4.27 -4.92 16.12
N ASN A 51 3.28 -5.77 16.40
CA ASN A 51 2.73 -5.95 17.75
C ASN A 51 3.63 -6.75 18.69
N THR A 52 4.61 -7.50 18.18
CA THR A 52 5.60 -8.19 19.02
C THR A 52 6.66 -7.23 19.58
N TYR A 53 6.82 -6.04 19.00
CA TYR A 53 7.76 -5.03 19.47
C TYR A 53 7.08 -4.08 20.45
N THR A 54 7.83 -3.65 21.46
CA THR A 54 7.41 -2.58 22.38
C THR A 54 7.59 -1.20 21.74
N SER A 55 7.09 -0.15 22.38
CA SER A 55 7.29 1.23 21.92
C SER A 55 8.74 1.70 21.93
N LYS A 56 9.66 0.92 22.53
CA LYS A 56 11.10 1.23 22.62
C LYS A 56 11.94 0.43 21.62
N ASP A 57 11.33 -0.51 20.90
CA ASP A 57 12.07 -1.40 20.02
C ASP A 57 12.34 -0.74 18.68
N ASN A 58 13.52 -1.02 18.15
CA ASN A 58 13.90 -0.73 16.80
C ASN A 58 13.59 -1.94 15.91
N ILE A 59 12.99 -1.68 14.75
CA ILE A 59 12.66 -2.70 13.76
C ILE A 59 13.61 -2.55 12.57
N GLU A 60 14.41 -3.57 12.30
CA GLU A 60 15.29 -3.57 11.13
C GLU A 60 14.48 -3.40 9.84
N TYR A 61 14.83 -2.40 9.04
CA TYR A 61 14.11 -2.06 7.81
C TYR A 61 14.09 -3.24 6.83
N GLU A 62 15.17 -4.02 6.76
CA GLU A 62 15.21 -5.21 5.92
C GLU A 62 14.17 -6.25 6.34
N LYS A 63 14.06 -6.52 7.63
CA LYS A 63 13.06 -7.45 8.18
C LYS A 63 11.64 -6.93 7.99
N TYR A 64 11.45 -5.63 8.19
CA TYR A 64 10.16 -4.95 8.01
C TYR A 64 9.67 -5.08 6.57
N GLY A 65 10.53 -4.74 5.59
CA GLY A 65 10.19 -4.82 4.17
C GLY A 65 10.00 -6.25 3.68
N ALA A 66 10.87 -7.18 4.08
CA ALA A 66 10.74 -8.58 3.69
C ALA A 66 9.41 -9.19 4.16
N CYS A 67 9.00 -8.87 5.41
CA CYS A 67 7.73 -9.30 5.94
C CYS A 67 6.55 -8.67 5.18
N ALA A 68 6.59 -7.36 4.92
CA ALA A 68 5.53 -6.66 4.21
C ALA A 68 5.29 -7.27 2.82
N LEU A 69 6.36 -7.50 2.06
CA LEU A 69 6.25 -8.07 0.72
C LEU A 69 5.72 -9.51 0.75
N SER A 70 6.08 -10.30 1.77
CA SER A 70 5.57 -11.67 1.92
C SER A 70 4.05 -11.73 2.15
N LYS A 71 3.42 -10.62 2.53
CA LYS A 71 1.98 -10.52 2.78
C LYS A 71 1.16 -10.07 1.56
N PHE A 72 1.80 -9.70 0.45
CA PHE A 72 1.08 -9.19 -0.72
C PHE A 72 0.08 -10.21 -1.28
N ASP A 73 0.47 -11.48 -1.44
CA ASP A 73 -0.40 -12.52 -1.99
C ASP A 73 -1.62 -12.78 -1.09
N GLU A 74 -1.38 -12.93 0.23
CA GLU A 74 -2.45 -13.10 1.21
C GLU A 74 -3.41 -11.91 1.23
N THR A 75 -2.86 -10.70 1.12
CA THR A 75 -3.65 -9.48 1.10
C THR A 75 -4.48 -9.38 -0.17
N ALA A 76 -3.86 -9.58 -1.33
CA ALA A 76 -4.54 -9.55 -2.62
C ALA A 76 -5.73 -10.51 -2.69
N ALA A 77 -5.55 -11.72 -2.13
CA ALA A 77 -6.61 -12.75 -2.10
C ALA A 77 -7.88 -12.31 -1.34
N LYS A 78 -7.76 -11.37 -0.38
CA LYS A 78 -8.87 -10.91 0.46
C LYS A 78 -9.65 -9.74 -0.14
N LEU A 79 -9.09 -9.03 -1.13
CA LEU A 79 -9.61 -7.73 -1.54
C LEU A 79 -10.73 -7.81 -2.57
N GLY A 80 -10.79 -8.86 -3.39
CA GLY A 80 -11.75 -8.99 -4.49
C GLY A 80 -11.54 -7.97 -5.63
N VAL A 81 -10.51 -7.14 -5.52
CA VAL A 81 -10.03 -6.19 -6.53
C VAL A 81 -8.50 -6.26 -6.58
N PRO A 82 -7.84 -5.84 -7.67
CA PRO A 82 -6.39 -5.82 -7.75
C PRO A 82 -5.75 -5.04 -6.60
N LEU A 83 -4.76 -5.65 -5.93
CA LEU A 83 -3.88 -4.95 -5.01
C LEU A 83 -2.82 -4.21 -5.83
N LEU A 84 -2.71 -2.91 -5.67
CA LEU A 84 -1.56 -2.14 -6.13
C LEU A 84 -0.49 -2.17 -5.05
N ALA A 85 0.67 -2.72 -5.37
CA ALA A 85 1.78 -2.82 -4.43
C ALA A 85 2.19 -1.44 -3.92
N ASN A 86 2.59 -1.38 -2.65
CA ASN A 86 3.13 -0.17 -2.05
C ASN A 86 4.53 -0.41 -1.47
N ILE A 87 5.32 0.64 -1.41
CA ILE A 87 6.64 0.67 -0.77
C ILE A 87 6.62 1.73 0.32
N SER A 88 7.08 1.36 1.52
CA SER A 88 7.37 2.29 2.60
C SER A 88 8.88 2.52 2.70
N ILE A 89 9.29 3.78 2.92
CA ILE A 89 10.69 4.15 3.13
C ILE A 89 11.09 3.92 4.60
N GLY A 90 10.15 3.51 5.41
CA GLY A 90 10.34 3.22 6.83
C GLY A 90 9.32 3.95 7.69
N TRP A 91 9.51 3.86 8.98
CA TRP A 91 8.63 4.43 9.97
C TRP A 91 9.43 5.00 11.14
N ASP A 92 9.20 6.26 11.48
CA ASP A 92 9.70 6.91 12.70
C ASP A 92 8.77 8.05 13.08
N ASN A 93 7.89 7.80 14.02
CA ASN A 93 6.89 8.75 14.46
C ASN A 93 7.34 9.59 15.68
N ASN A 94 8.61 9.45 16.09
CA ASN A 94 9.11 10.13 17.29
C ASN A 94 9.08 11.66 17.17
N ALA A 95 9.22 12.20 15.95
CA ALA A 95 9.17 13.63 15.71
C ALA A 95 7.81 14.29 16.10
N ARG A 96 6.75 13.49 16.22
CA ARG A 96 5.41 13.95 16.62
C ARG A 96 5.17 13.99 18.12
N TYR A 97 6.11 13.47 18.92
CA TYR A 97 5.93 13.31 20.36
C TYR A 97 7.03 14.02 21.16
N PRO A 98 6.76 14.38 22.43
CA PRO A 98 7.78 14.84 23.34
C PRO A 98 8.91 13.81 23.50
N LEU A 99 10.14 14.27 23.79
CA LEU A 99 11.32 13.42 24.01
C LEU A 99 11.14 12.35 25.10
N SER A 100 10.18 12.54 26.00
CA SER A 100 9.84 11.57 27.04
C SER A 100 9.04 10.37 26.53
N LYS A 101 8.52 10.43 25.29
CA LYS A 101 7.75 9.37 24.67
C LYS A 101 8.48 8.85 23.45
N THR A 102 8.88 7.61 23.48
CA THR A 102 9.44 6.91 22.30
C THR A 102 8.36 6.09 21.61
N THR A 103 8.47 5.94 20.29
CA THR A 103 7.61 5.07 19.48
C THR A 103 8.48 4.06 18.74
N LYS A 104 7.88 2.98 18.29
CA LYS A 104 8.55 2.01 17.40
C LYS A 104 9.13 2.75 16.20
N THR A 105 10.36 2.43 15.83
CA THR A 105 10.99 3.04 14.66
C THR A 105 11.72 2.01 13.83
N THR A 106 11.80 2.25 12.53
CA THR A 106 12.62 1.42 11.64
C THR A 106 14.04 1.96 11.57
N VAL A 107 15.02 1.06 11.75
CA VAL A 107 16.45 1.35 11.66
C VAL A 107 17.10 0.61 10.50
N GLY A 108 18.35 0.95 10.16
CA GLY A 108 19.08 0.28 9.09
C GLY A 108 18.55 0.62 7.67
N LYS A 109 17.77 1.69 7.52
CA LYS A 109 17.30 2.17 6.22
C LYS A 109 18.48 2.61 5.35
N SER A 110 18.45 2.20 4.08
CA SER A 110 19.36 2.71 3.07
C SER A 110 18.69 2.80 1.70
N PRO A 111 19.20 3.65 0.79
CA PRO A 111 18.73 3.70 -0.59
C PRO A 111 18.77 2.35 -1.30
N GLU A 112 19.81 1.53 -1.07
CA GLU A 112 19.99 0.22 -1.70
C GLU A 112 18.94 -0.79 -1.25
N LEU A 113 18.64 -0.82 0.05
CA LEU A 113 17.57 -1.68 0.59
C LEU A 113 16.19 -1.25 0.07
N TYR A 114 15.94 0.05 0.03
CA TYR A 114 14.73 0.58 -0.59
C TYR A 114 14.63 0.16 -2.06
N GLY A 115 15.71 0.33 -2.83
CA GLY A 115 15.76 -0.07 -4.23
C GLY A 115 15.53 -1.57 -4.44
N LYS A 116 16.07 -2.43 -3.53
CA LYS A 116 15.79 -3.87 -3.49
C LYS A 116 14.28 -4.15 -3.38
N PHE A 117 13.61 -3.51 -2.43
CA PHE A 117 12.17 -3.71 -2.20
C PHE A 117 11.32 -3.11 -3.31
N LEU A 118 11.68 -1.94 -3.86
CA LEU A 118 11.00 -1.37 -5.01
C LEU A 118 11.04 -2.32 -6.22
N ARG A 119 12.20 -2.93 -6.50
CA ARG A 119 12.33 -3.94 -7.55
C ARG A 119 11.42 -5.14 -7.33
N GLN A 120 11.39 -5.67 -6.11
CA GLN A 120 10.52 -6.80 -5.76
C GLN A 120 9.04 -6.47 -5.90
N ALA A 121 8.61 -5.27 -5.48
CA ALA A 121 7.23 -4.80 -5.65
C ALA A 121 6.85 -4.64 -7.13
N LEU A 122 7.74 -4.12 -7.97
CA LEU A 122 7.53 -4.03 -9.42
C LEU A 122 7.42 -5.42 -10.06
N GLN A 123 8.28 -6.37 -9.68
CA GLN A 123 8.21 -7.76 -10.15
C GLN A 123 6.91 -8.44 -9.72
N TRP A 124 6.50 -8.23 -8.48
CA TRP A 124 5.22 -8.73 -7.98
C TRP A 124 4.04 -8.14 -8.77
N THR A 125 4.06 -6.82 -9.03
CA THR A 125 3.04 -6.14 -9.84
C THR A 125 2.98 -6.69 -11.26
N ASP A 126 4.12 -6.95 -11.88
CA ASP A 126 4.17 -7.52 -13.24
C ASP A 126 3.55 -8.91 -13.31
N LYS A 127 3.76 -9.71 -12.26
CA LYS A 127 3.22 -11.07 -12.17
C LYS A 127 1.72 -11.10 -11.89
N HIS A 128 1.22 -10.23 -10.99
CA HIS A 128 -0.14 -10.32 -10.48
C HIS A 128 -1.13 -9.37 -11.13
N ASN A 129 -0.65 -8.30 -11.75
CA ASN A 129 -1.47 -7.30 -12.44
C ASN A 129 -0.99 -7.08 -13.89
N PRO A 130 -0.86 -8.14 -14.73
CA PRO A 130 -0.28 -8.03 -16.07
C PRO A 130 -1.14 -7.13 -16.99
N ASP A 131 -2.45 -7.09 -16.78
CA ASP A 131 -3.40 -6.35 -17.61
C ASP A 131 -3.61 -4.90 -17.15
N LEU A 132 -3.01 -4.50 -16.03
CA LEU A 132 -3.09 -3.12 -15.53
C LEU A 132 -1.82 -2.35 -15.87
N PRO A 133 -1.89 -1.01 -15.96
CA PRO A 133 -0.70 -0.19 -15.93
C PRO A 133 0.16 -0.54 -14.71
N ARG A 134 1.49 -0.52 -14.87
CA ARG A 134 2.41 -0.82 -13.76
C ARG A 134 2.42 0.33 -12.77
N PHE A 135 1.75 0.14 -11.64
CA PHE A 135 1.75 1.09 -10.53
C PHE A 135 2.36 0.46 -9.28
N VAL A 136 3.26 1.20 -8.64
CA VAL A 136 3.73 0.97 -7.29
C VAL A 136 3.61 2.29 -6.54
N LEU A 137 2.93 2.28 -5.41
CA LEU A 137 2.77 3.46 -4.59
C LEU A 137 3.93 3.55 -3.60
N ILE A 138 4.38 4.76 -3.31
CA ILE A 138 5.49 4.99 -2.38
C ILE A 138 4.99 5.87 -1.24
N ASN A 139 5.13 5.39 -0.03
CA ASN A 139 4.89 6.16 1.19
C ASN A 139 6.25 6.62 1.77
N ALA A 140 6.59 7.91 1.56
CA ALA A 140 5.90 8.91 0.79
C ALA A 140 6.92 9.86 0.14
N TRP A 141 6.45 10.93 -0.51
CA TRP A 141 7.34 11.96 -1.03
C TRP A 141 8.02 12.75 0.09
N ASN A 142 7.26 13.19 1.09
CA ASN A 142 7.69 14.17 2.09
C ASN A 142 7.11 13.98 3.51
N GLU A 143 6.82 12.74 3.92
CA GLU A 143 6.29 12.48 5.26
C GLU A 143 7.43 12.43 6.30
N TRP A 144 8.02 13.60 6.55
CA TRP A 144 9.16 13.79 7.44
C TRP A 144 8.88 13.37 8.87
N THR A 145 7.67 13.66 9.36
CA THR A 145 7.28 13.39 10.74
C THR A 145 7.04 11.91 11.03
N GLU A 146 6.97 11.09 9.98
CA GLU A 146 6.89 9.63 10.05
C GLU A 146 8.17 8.94 9.56
N GLY A 147 9.21 9.71 9.23
CA GLY A 147 10.45 9.17 8.69
C GLY A 147 10.30 8.48 7.34
N GLY A 148 9.19 8.70 6.63
CA GLY A 148 8.85 8.13 5.33
C GLY A 148 8.94 9.17 4.21
N TYR A 149 10.13 9.39 3.65
CA TYR A 149 10.30 10.43 2.64
C TYR A 149 11.32 10.05 1.56
N LEU A 150 11.02 10.41 0.31
CA LEU A 150 11.93 10.31 -0.85
C LEU A 150 12.75 11.58 -1.07
N MET A 151 12.29 12.71 -0.53
CA MET A 151 12.99 13.98 -0.68
C MET A 151 14.45 13.87 -0.23
N PRO A 152 15.36 14.60 -0.89
CA PRO A 152 16.78 14.62 -0.50
C PRO A 152 16.97 15.03 0.96
N ASP A 153 17.83 14.31 1.67
CA ASP A 153 18.15 14.55 3.06
C ASP A 153 19.65 14.75 3.30
N LYS A 154 20.01 15.11 4.53
CA LYS A 154 21.41 15.31 4.90
C LYS A 154 22.23 14.02 4.95
N LYS A 155 21.59 12.88 5.16
CA LYS A 155 22.26 11.59 5.34
C LYS A 155 22.57 10.91 4.02
N PHE A 156 21.62 10.90 3.10
CA PHE A 156 21.70 10.15 1.85
C PHE A 156 21.66 11.04 0.60
N GLY A 157 21.51 12.36 0.76
CA GLY A 157 21.37 13.27 -0.37
C GLY A 157 20.24 12.83 -1.30
N TYR A 158 20.53 12.66 -2.58
CA TYR A 158 19.61 12.15 -3.59
C TYR A 158 19.54 10.61 -3.65
N GLY A 159 20.09 9.87 -2.69
CA GLY A 159 20.25 8.42 -2.75
C GLY A 159 18.96 7.67 -3.07
N TYR A 160 17.86 7.97 -2.40
CA TYR A 160 16.57 7.32 -2.67
C TYR A 160 16.04 7.59 -4.07
N LEU A 161 16.16 8.83 -4.56
CA LEU A 161 15.74 9.20 -5.92
C LEU A 161 16.62 8.54 -6.98
N ASN A 162 17.94 8.47 -6.75
CA ASN A 162 18.88 7.80 -7.64
C ASN A 162 18.57 6.29 -7.74
N GLU A 163 18.31 5.63 -6.60
CA GLU A 163 17.91 4.21 -6.62
C GLU A 163 16.55 4.01 -7.28
N THR A 164 15.60 4.93 -7.08
CA THR A 164 14.32 4.90 -7.80
C THR A 164 14.54 4.93 -9.32
N ALA A 165 15.31 5.90 -9.80
CA ALA A 165 15.63 6.03 -11.23
C ALA A 165 16.35 4.80 -11.77
N LYS A 166 17.35 4.29 -11.05
CA LYS A 166 18.10 3.08 -11.40
C LYS A 166 17.20 1.85 -11.47
N VAL A 167 16.31 1.64 -10.53
CA VAL A 167 15.38 0.51 -10.57
C VAL A 167 14.42 0.67 -11.74
N LEU A 168 13.79 1.82 -11.91
CA LEU A 168 12.83 2.06 -12.98
C LEU A 168 13.44 1.91 -14.38
N SER A 169 14.72 2.25 -14.56
CA SER A 169 15.41 2.05 -15.86
C SER A 169 15.50 0.58 -16.29
N THR A 170 15.37 -0.36 -15.35
CA THR A 170 15.35 -1.81 -15.63
C THR A 170 13.93 -2.37 -15.87
N PHE A 171 12.91 -1.54 -15.74
CA PHE A 171 11.52 -1.89 -16.01
C PHE A 171 10.98 -0.99 -17.13
N PRO A 172 11.16 -1.36 -18.41
CA PRO A 172 10.64 -0.57 -19.52
C PRO A 172 9.13 -0.39 -19.38
N ALA A 173 8.62 0.71 -19.94
CA ALA A 173 7.17 0.92 -20.00
C ALA A 173 6.52 -0.31 -20.64
N ARG A 174 5.39 -0.75 -20.09
CA ARG A 174 4.57 -1.75 -20.79
C ARG A 174 4.04 -1.06 -22.05
N SER A 175 4.21 -1.70 -23.21
CA SER A 175 3.56 -1.22 -24.43
C SER A 175 2.05 -1.12 -24.15
N ASP A 176 1.45 0.02 -24.46
CA ASP A 176 0.00 0.19 -24.39
C ASP A 176 -0.62 -0.90 -25.27
N ASN A 177 -1.13 -1.94 -24.65
CA ASN A 177 -1.85 -2.98 -25.38
C ASN A 177 -3.26 -2.45 -25.64
N PRO A 178 -3.64 -2.13 -26.89
CA PRO A 178 -4.95 -1.57 -27.21
C PRO A 178 -6.12 -2.50 -26.81
N ALA A 179 -5.84 -3.77 -26.48
CA ALA A 179 -6.83 -4.72 -25.97
C ALA A 179 -7.38 -4.34 -24.57
N THR A 180 -6.72 -3.47 -23.81
CA THR A 180 -7.20 -3.04 -22.48
C THR A 180 -8.22 -1.88 -22.55
N SER A 181 -8.42 -1.28 -23.72
CA SER A 181 -9.39 -0.18 -23.89
C SER A 181 -10.86 -0.64 -24.02
N SER A 182 -11.12 -1.94 -24.13
CA SER A 182 -12.46 -2.51 -24.34
C SER A 182 -13.00 -3.31 -23.15
N ARG A 183 -12.78 -2.85 -21.91
CA ARG A 183 -13.61 -3.36 -20.81
C ARG A 183 -15.04 -2.87 -21.00
N PRO A 184 -16.02 -3.78 -21.07
CA PRO A 184 -17.42 -3.35 -21.07
C PRO A 184 -17.67 -2.54 -19.81
N ALA A 185 -18.31 -1.38 -19.98
CA ALA A 185 -18.70 -0.53 -18.87
C ALA A 185 -19.48 -1.37 -17.85
N GLN A 186 -18.91 -1.59 -16.67
CA GLN A 186 -19.65 -2.24 -15.59
C GLN A 186 -20.88 -1.37 -15.32
N GLN A 187 -22.05 -1.95 -15.48
CA GLN A 187 -23.30 -1.28 -15.12
C GLN A 187 -23.21 -0.90 -13.64
N LYS A 188 -23.15 0.40 -13.38
CA LYS A 188 -23.20 0.90 -12.01
C LYS A 188 -24.47 0.36 -11.36
N PRO A 189 -24.39 -0.20 -10.15
CA PRO A 189 -25.57 -0.58 -9.41
C PRO A 189 -26.46 0.65 -9.27
N GLN A 190 -27.71 0.57 -9.66
CA GLN A 190 -28.69 1.62 -9.41
C GLN A 190 -29.00 1.63 -7.92
N ASN A 191 -28.28 2.44 -7.16
CA ASN A 191 -28.56 2.69 -5.77
C ASN A 191 -29.90 3.42 -5.64
N LYS A 192 -30.97 2.67 -5.38
CA LYS A 192 -32.19 3.25 -4.80
C LYS A 192 -31.89 3.58 -3.33
N ILE A 193 -31.42 4.80 -3.09
CA ILE A 193 -31.35 5.36 -1.74
C ILE A 193 -32.80 5.49 -1.27
N LYS A 194 -33.29 4.52 -0.50
CA LYS A 194 -34.50 4.72 0.31
C LYS A 194 -34.18 5.71 1.40
N LYS A 195 -34.73 6.92 1.29
CA LYS A 195 -34.78 7.91 2.34
C LYS A 195 -35.52 7.32 3.55
N HIS A 196 -34.79 6.92 4.58
CA HIS A 196 -35.30 6.75 5.93
C HIS A 196 -34.60 7.76 6.84
N LEU A 197 -34.97 9.02 6.62
CA LEU A 197 -34.82 10.08 7.61
C LEU A 197 -36.24 10.56 7.92
N ALA A 198 -36.85 9.99 8.97
CA ALA A 198 -37.89 10.62 9.76
C ALA A 198 -38.36 9.63 10.85
N LYS A 199 -37.83 9.70 12.02
CA LYS A 199 -38.48 9.96 13.32
C LYS A 199 -37.43 9.86 14.43
#